data_cf4fe012b52fc81a7750ca44b368a640
#
_entry.id   cf4fe012b52fc81a7750ca44b368a640
#
_cell.length_a   1.000
_cell.length_b   1.000
_cell.length_c   1.000
_cell.angle_alpha   90.00
_cell.angle_beta   90.00
_cell.angle_gamma   90.00
#
_symmetry.space_group_name_H-M   'P 1'
#
loop_
_entity.id
_entity.type
_entity.pdbx_description
1 polymer ?
#
loop_
_entity_poly.entity_id
_entity_poly.type
_entity_poly.pdbx_seq_one_letter_code
_entity_poly.pdbx_strand_id
1 'polypeptide(L)'
;MPYPLLSIIIPTYNRPQLLPRAVKSALAQTLEDIEVIVVDDASNQPVNLPAHPQLKIIRLSKNGGTAAARNIGAKTARGRWITYLDDDDELLPHMAQVSLEALSNTTLSKPVAVLSSLEVVNQDGKFVSQRIPPTLPRGSHFFLEEIESGMSFFSKQTLVVEREIFLSIGGYDESFTSRVHTEMFLRLNPICSILGLSTVSYRLYIHDGPRISRDPLLRQVNFERLVYKHKSLLLQHPQAFAQFLYEHAVRSFELGQKRAALATLLWALQLAPKNTLLRVLAPYKNKILAHKVQAIAQVTNNN
;
A
#
# COMPACT_ATOMS: atom_id res chain seq x y z
N MET A 1 13.19 -2.46 30.80
CA MET A 1 13.76 -2.95 29.55
C MET A 1 14.05 -1.75 28.68
N PRO A 2 15.16 -1.70 27.93
CA PRO A 2 15.41 -0.63 26.98
C PRO A 2 14.25 -0.53 25.99
N TYR A 3 14.03 0.65 25.44
CA TYR A 3 13.00 0.86 24.43
C TYR A 3 13.40 0.13 23.14
N PRO A 4 12.50 -0.61 22.49
CA PRO A 4 12.80 -1.26 21.21
C PRO A 4 13.12 -0.22 20.13
N LEU A 5 13.94 -0.60 19.15
CA LEU A 5 14.21 0.26 18.00
C LEU A 5 13.01 0.30 17.05
N LEU A 6 12.35 -0.85 16.83
CA LEU A 6 11.24 -0.99 15.89
C LEU A 6 10.05 -1.69 16.54
N SER A 7 8.84 -1.16 16.35
CA SER A 7 7.57 -1.83 16.66
C SER A 7 6.90 -2.31 15.39
N ILE A 8 6.60 -3.60 15.33
CA ILE A 8 5.85 -4.24 14.22
C ILE A 8 4.40 -4.39 14.66
N ILE A 9 3.48 -3.74 13.97
CA ILE A 9 2.06 -3.67 14.32
C ILE A 9 1.25 -4.56 13.38
N ILE A 10 0.49 -5.51 13.91
CA ILE A 10 -0.32 -6.48 13.17
C ILE A 10 -1.78 -6.31 13.57
N PRO A 11 -2.60 -5.58 12.78
CA PRO A 11 -4.04 -5.56 12.99
C PRO A 11 -4.66 -6.88 12.55
N THR A 12 -5.62 -7.40 13.31
CA THR A 12 -6.34 -8.63 12.93
C THR A 12 -7.81 -8.57 13.33
N TYR A 13 -8.66 -9.24 12.55
CA TYR A 13 -10.08 -9.40 12.84
C TYR A 13 -10.61 -10.70 12.24
N ASN A 14 -11.04 -11.65 13.12
CA ASN A 14 -11.62 -12.93 12.73
C ASN A 14 -10.76 -13.78 11.77
N ARG A 15 -9.42 -13.78 11.94
CA ARG A 15 -8.49 -14.52 11.08
C ARG A 15 -7.49 -15.40 11.86
N PRO A 16 -7.98 -16.30 12.74
CA PRO A 16 -7.12 -17.09 13.61
C PRO A 16 -6.19 -18.06 12.85
N GLN A 17 -6.51 -18.42 11.60
CA GLN A 17 -5.68 -19.34 10.79
C GLN A 17 -4.51 -18.60 10.09
N LEU A 18 -4.63 -17.32 9.80
CA LEU A 18 -3.62 -16.54 9.05
C LEU A 18 -2.64 -15.85 10.00
N LEU A 19 -3.14 -15.27 11.09
CA LEU A 19 -2.37 -14.51 12.06
C LEU A 19 -1.10 -15.21 12.58
N PRO A 20 -1.08 -16.52 12.89
CA PRO A 20 0.13 -17.18 13.41
C PRO A 20 1.32 -17.10 12.47
N ARG A 21 1.11 -17.15 11.16
CA ARG A 21 2.16 -17.02 10.16
C ARG A 21 2.77 -15.61 10.18
N ALA A 22 1.93 -14.57 10.17
CA ALA A 22 2.36 -13.18 10.24
C ALA A 22 3.16 -12.90 11.52
N VAL A 23 2.66 -13.34 12.68
CA VAL A 23 3.33 -13.16 13.97
C VAL A 23 4.67 -13.91 14.01
N LYS A 24 4.73 -15.14 13.51
CA LYS A 24 5.99 -15.91 13.42
C LYS A 24 7.03 -15.17 12.57
N SER A 25 6.63 -14.62 11.42
CA SER A 25 7.54 -13.87 10.54
C SER A 25 8.03 -12.57 11.18
N ALA A 26 7.16 -11.90 11.94
CA ALA A 26 7.52 -10.68 12.68
C ALA A 26 8.50 -10.97 13.84
N LEU A 27 8.34 -12.08 14.55
CA LEU A 27 9.24 -12.50 15.64
C LEU A 27 10.56 -13.10 15.14
N ALA A 28 10.65 -13.46 13.85
CA ALA A 28 11.85 -14.04 13.24
C ALA A 28 12.80 -12.98 12.64
N GLN A 29 12.65 -11.70 13.01
CA GLN A 29 13.57 -10.67 12.53
C GLN A 29 14.99 -10.88 13.06
N THR A 30 16.00 -10.59 12.21
CA THR A 30 17.43 -10.65 12.61
C THR A 30 17.82 -9.56 13.58
N LEU A 31 17.06 -8.45 13.63
CA LEU A 31 17.22 -7.40 14.63
C LEU A 31 16.50 -7.82 15.92
N GLU A 32 17.24 -7.90 17.03
CA GLU A 32 16.70 -8.33 18.34
C GLU A 32 15.89 -7.24 19.06
N ASP A 33 16.24 -5.95 18.87
CA ASP A 33 15.60 -4.81 19.53
C ASP A 33 14.26 -4.44 18.87
N ILE A 34 13.32 -5.40 18.85
CA ILE A 34 11.97 -5.22 18.31
C ILE A 34 10.89 -5.52 19.34
N GLU A 35 9.71 -5.01 19.12
CA GLU A 35 8.46 -5.51 19.71
C GLU A 35 7.42 -5.78 18.62
N VAL A 36 6.58 -6.78 18.82
CA VAL A 36 5.45 -7.13 17.97
C VAL A 36 4.17 -6.84 18.73
N ILE A 37 3.29 -6.04 18.13
CA ILE A 37 2.01 -5.63 18.73
C ILE A 37 0.87 -6.14 17.84
N VAL A 38 0.19 -7.18 18.30
CA VAL A 38 -1.05 -7.65 17.67
C VAL A 38 -2.21 -6.83 18.23
N VAL A 39 -2.99 -6.22 17.35
CA VAL A 39 -4.21 -5.50 17.71
C VAL A 39 -5.43 -6.28 17.20
N ASP A 40 -6.09 -6.99 18.10
CA ASP A 40 -7.35 -7.71 17.86
C ASP A 40 -8.51 -6.71 17.84
N ASP A 41 -9.02 -6.44 16.66
CA ASP A 41 -10.11 -5.47 16.42
C ASP A 41 -11.49 -6.05 16.78
N ALA A 42 -11.61 -6.57 17.99
CA ALA A 42 -12.81 -7.19 18.56
C ALA A 42 -13.28 -8.45 17.79
N SER A 43 -12.38 -9.38 17.50
CA SER A 43 -12.73 -10.67 16.90
C SER A 43 -13.76 -11.43 17.74
N ASN A 44 -14.58 -12.27 17.11
CA ASN A 44 -15.60 -13.09 17.80
C ASN A 44 -14.96 -13.99 18.89
N GLN A 45 -13.81 -14.59 18.56
CA GLN A 45 -12.98 -15.30 19.52
C GLN A 45 -11.71 -14.47 19.78
N PRO A 46 -11.30 -14.26 21.05
CA PRO A 46 -10.06 -13.58 21.36
C PRO A 46 -8.87 -14.23 20.68
N VAL A 47 -7.91 -13.40 20.25
CA VAL A 47 -6.63 -13.91 19.73
C VAL A 47 -5.95 -14.73 20.82
N ASN A 48 -5.57 -15.96 20.46
CA ASN A 48 -4.82 -16.88 21.30
C ASN A 48 -3.54 -17.29 20.59
N LEU A 49 -2.40 -16.80 21.09
CA LEU A 49 -1.06 -17.08 20.57
C LEU A 49 -0.15 -17.49 21.74
N PRO A 50 0.89 -18.30 21.49
CA PRO A 50 1.90 -18.59 22.51
C PRO A 50 2.53 -17.30 23.06
N ALA A 51 2.78 -17.28 24.35
CA ALA A 51 3.47 -16.15 24.99
C ALA A 51 4.90 -16.00 24.45
N HIS A 52 5.29 -14.77 24.17
CA HIS A 52 6.65 -14.43 23.72
C HIS A 52 7.09 -13.09 24.35
N PRO A 53 8.34 -12.93 24.79
CA PRO A 53 8.81 -11.71 25.48
C PRO A 53 8.64 -10.43 24.64
N GLN A 54 8.74 -10.53 23.33
CA GLN A 54 8.60 -9.42 22.38
C GLN A 54 7.16 -9.25 21.88
N LEU A 55 6.21 -10.14 22.21
CA LEU A 55 4.82 -10.11 21.72
C LEU A 55 3.89 -9.47 22.76
N LYS A 56 3.13 -8.47 22.30
CA LYS A 56 2.01 -7.88 23.05
C LYS A 56 0.72 -8.04 22.25
N ILE A 57 -0.34 -8.47 22.91
CA ILE A 57 -1.67 -8.56 22.32
C ILE A 57 -2.57 -7.53 22.97
N ILE A 58 -3.26 -6.73 22.15
CA ILE A 58 -4.24 -5.73 22.56
C ILE A 58 -5.57 -6.11 21.93
N ARG A 59 -6.61 -6.22 22.74
CA ARG A 59 -7.97 -6.46 22.25
C ARG A 59 -8.80 -5.19 22.39
N LEU A 60 -9.45 -4.79 21.29
CA LEU A 60 -10.37 -3.67 21.31
C LEU A 60 -11.76 -4.11 21.82
N SER A 61 -12.49 -3.17 22.41
CA SER A 61 -13.84 -3.43 22.93
C SER A 61 -14.91 -3.51 21.83
N LYS A 62 -14.63 -2.87 20.68
CA LYS A 62 -15.50 -2.88 19.48
C LYS A 62 -14.65 -2.82 18.21
N ASN A 63 -15.18 -3.37 17.13
CA ASN A 63 -14.55 -3.26 15.82
C ASN A 63 -14.51 -1.80 15.36
N GLY A 64 -13.31 -1.30 15.11
CA GLY A 64 -13.04 0.05 14.64
C GLY A 64 -12.50 0.08 13.20
N GLY A 65 -12.22 -1.08 12.63
CA GLY A 65 -11.61 -1.24 11.32
C GLY A 65 -10.07 -1.15 11.34
N THR A 66 -9.47 -1.56 10.25
CA THR A 66 -8.01 -1.70 10.12
C THR A 66 -7.23 -0.41 10.41
N ALA A 67 -7.78 0.75 10.04
CA ALA A 67 -7.15 2.06 10.30
C ALA A 67 -7.08 2.35 11.81
N ALA A 68 -8.19 2.15 12.53
CA ALA A 68 -8.26 2.34 13.98
C ALA A 68 -7.31 1.37 14.72
N ALA A 69 -7.33 0.08 14.33
CA ALA A 69 -6.43 -0.91 14.91
C ALA A 69 -4.95 -0.53 14.72
N ARG A 70 -4.55 -0.09 13.52
CA ARG A 70 -3.18 0.37 13.25
C ARG A 70 -2.83 1.62 14.07
N ASN A 71 -3.74 2.58 14.20
CA ASN A 71 -3.52 3.78 15.01
C ASN A 71 -3.34 3.46 16.49
N ILE A 72 -4.14 2.55 17.04
CA ILE A 72 -4.00 2.09 18.44
C ILE A 72 -2.65 1.38 18.61
N GLY A 73 -2.25 0.53 17.66
CA GLY A 73 -0.94 -0.08 17.65
C GLY A 73 0.18 0.95 17.70
N ALA A 74 0.15 1.97 16.84
CA ALA A 74 1.13 3.05 16.78
C ALA A 74 1.19 3.89 18.08
N LYS A 75 0.04 4.18 18.69
CA LYS A 75 -0.05 4.89 19.98
C LYS A 75 0.54 4.06 21.12
N THR A 76 0.37 2.73 21.07
CA THR A 76 0.85 1.80 22.10
C THR A 76 2.32 1.42 21.90
N ALA A 77 2.84 1.54 20.69
CA ALA A 77 4.21 1.24 20.33
C ALA A 77 5.20 2.07 21.15
N ARG A 78 6.32 1.44 21.54
CA ARG A 78 7.43 2.05 22.28
C ARG A 78 8.66 2.24 21.40
N GLY A 79 8.70 1.59 20.24
CA GLY A 79 9.78 1.73 19.28
C GLY A 79 9.87 3.14 18.71
N ARG A 80 11.10 3.58 18.46
CA ARG A 80 11.33 4.82 17.71
C ARG A 80 10.73 4.75 16.33
N TRP A 81 10.87 3.59 15.69
CA TRP A 81 10.33 3.30 14.36
C TRP A 81 9.12 2.38 14.45
N ILE A 82 8.20 2.53 13.54
CA ILE A 82 7.04 1.64 13.41
C ILE A 82 6.93 1.12 11.99
N THR A 83 6.41 -0.09 11.87
CA THR A 83 5.98 -0.71 10.61
C THR A 83 4.68 -1.47 10.83
N TYR A 84 4.03 -1.85 9.73
CA TYR A 84 2.78 -2.59 9.74
C TYR A 84 2.94 -3.88 8.96
N LEU A 85 2.30 -4.93 9.44
CA LEU A 85 2.19 -6.21 8.75
C LEU A 85 0.73 -6.63 8.73
N ASP A 86 0.19 -6.91 7.55
CA ASP A 86 -1.15 -7.46 7.43
C ASP A 86 -1.15 -8.92 7.93
N ASP A 87 -2.24 -9.34 8.58
CA ASP A 87 -2.33 -10.64 9.26
C ASP A 87 -2.35 -11.85 8.30
N ASP A 88 -2.41 -11.59 6.99
CA ASP A 88 -2.36 -12.58 5.91
C ASP A 88 -1.03 -12.58 5.11
N ASP A 89 -0.05 -11.74 5.52
CA ASP A 89 1.22 -11.55 4.83
C ASP A 89 2.43 -11.98 5.71
N GLU A 90 3.65 -11.81 5.21
CA GLU A 90 4.90 -12.12 5.92
C GLU A 90 5.96 -11.04 5.74
N LEU A 91 6.76 -10.81 6.79
CA LEU A 91 8.02 -10.08 6.69
C LEU A 91 9.17 -11.07 6.45
N LEU A 92 10.13 -10.68 5.62
CA LEU A 92 11.38 -11.43 5.50
C LEU A 92 12.29 -11.11 6.70
N PRO A 93 13.13 -12.05 7.15
CA PRO A 93 13.89 -11.92 8.40
C PRO A 93 14.79 -10.68 8.50
N HIS A 94 15.29 -10.19 7.38
CA HIS A 94 16.20 -9.03 7.31
C HIS A 94 15.49 -7.68 7.20
N MET A 95 14.15 -7.63 7.18
CA MET A 95 13.37 -6.40 6.92
C MET A 95 13.75 -5.26 7.89
N ALA A 96 13.75 -5.54 9.20
CA ALA A 96 14.05 -4.55 10.22
C ALA A 96 15.46 -3.99 10.06
N GLN A 97 16.45 -4.88 9.90
CA GLN A 97 17.84 -4.51 9.77
C GLN A 97 18.09 -3.63 8.53
N VAL A 98 17.70 -4.10 7.33
CA VAL A 98 17.97 -3.34 6.08
C VAL A 98 17.25 -2.00 6.06
N SER A 99 16.06 -1.89 6.66
CA SER A 99 15.33 -0.64 6.74
C SER A 99 16.02 0.38 7.64
N LEU A 100 16.47 -0.04 8.82
CA LEU A 100 17.15 0.86 9.78
C LEU A 100 18.57 1.25 9.32
N GLU A 101 19.30 0.34 8.68
CA GLU A 101 20.58 0.64 8.03
C GLU A 101 20.40 1.67 6.91
N ALA A 102 19.40 1.52 6.06
CA ALA A 102 19.11 2.48 5.01
C ALA A 102 18.72 3.86 5.57
N LEU A 103 17.95 3.92 6.66
CA LEU A 103 17.61 5.18 7.35
C LEU A 103 18.82 5.87 7.97
N SER A 104 19.80 5.11 8.44
CA SER A 104 21.03 5.68 9.01
C SER A 104 21.98 6.23 7.95
N ASN A 105 22.00 5.61 6.76
CA ASN A 105 22.97 5.90 5.68
C ASN A 105 22.44 6.85 4.60
N THR A 106 21.14 7.18 4.62
CA THR A 106 20.54 8.04 3.58
C THR A 106 20.99 9.49 3.69
N THR A 107 21.16 10.13 2.53
CA THR A 107 21.43 11.57 2.37
C THR A 107 20.16 12.39 2.14
N LEU A 108 18.98 11.76 2.08
CA LEU A 108 17.71 12.46 1.90
C LEU A 108 17.43 13.42 3.06
N SER A 109 16.74 14.51 2.75
CA SER A 109 16.28 15.48 3.76
C SER A 109 15.39 14.81 4.80
N LYS A 110 15.79 14.88 6.06
CA LYS A 110 15.03 14.34 7.20
C LYS A 110 13.76 15.16 7.49
N PRO A 111 12.71 14.56 8.06
CA PRO A 111 12.59 13.13 8.38
C PRO A 111 12.51 12.25 7.12
N VAL A 112 12.90 10.98 7.26
CA VAL A 112 12.88 9.99 6.18
C VAL A 112 12.13 8.76 6.63
N ALA A 113 11.27 8.22 5.77
CA ALA A 113 10.65 6.91 5.90
C ALA A 113 11.19 5.97 4.80
N VAL A 114 11.14 4.66 5.05
CA VAL A 114 11.56 3.65 4.07
C VAL A 114 10.34 2.93 3.51
N LEU A 115 10.36 2.68 2.23
CA LEU A 115 9.58 1.63 1.57
C LEU A 115 10.57 0.62 0.98
N SER A 116 10.43 -0.65 1.26
CA SER A 116 11.18 -1.71 0.61
C SER A 116 10.36 -2.37 -0.50
N SER A 117 11.02 -3.11 -1.38
CA SER A 117 10.32 -3.94 -2.35
C SER A 117 9.55 -5.05 -1.68
N LEU A 118 8.47 -5.47 -2.32
CA LEU A 118 7.70 -6.63 -1.92
C LEU A 118 7.58 -7.63 -3.08
N GLU A 119 7.56 -8.90 -2.75
CA GLU A 119 7.14 -9.95 -3.65
C GLU A 119 5.67 -10.30 -3.44
N VAL A 120 4.98 -10.54 -4.54
CA VAL A 120 3.61 -11.05 -4.56
C VAL A 120 3.69 -12.53 -4.83
N VAL A 121 3.07 -13.34 -3.97
CA VAL A 121 3.05 -14.80 -4.09
C VAL A 121 1.61 -15.31 -4.09
N ASN A 122 1.38 -16.47 -4.70
CA ASN A 122 0.09 -17.16 -4.61
C ASN A 122 -0.05 -17.88 -3.24
N GLN A 123 -1.15 -18.59 -3.04
CA GLN A 123 -1.42 -19.33 -1.80
C GLN A 123 -0.37 -20.42 -1.48
N ASP A 124 0.27 -20.99 -2.52
CA ASP A 124 1.32 -21.99 -2.39
C ASP A 124 2.72 -21.38 -2.16
N GLY A 125 2.81 -20.05 -2.04
CA GLY A 125 4.07 -19.32 -1.89
C GLY A 125 4.87 -19.16 -3.19
N LYS A 126 4.30 -19.48 -4.36
CA LYS A 126 4.98 -19.31 -5.65
C LYS A 126 4.98 -17.84 -6.07
N PHE A 127 6.13 -17.37 -6.52
CA PHE A 127 6.32 -16.00 -7.02
C PHE A 127 5.37 -15.68 -8.19
N VAL A 128 4.75 -14.51 -8.13
CA VAL A 128 3.86 -13.97 -9.16
C VAL A 128 4.45 -12.68 -9.76
N SER A 129 4.85 -11.74 -8.91
CA SER A 129 5.41 -10.46 -9.34
C SER A 129 6.18 -9.78 -8.20
N GLN A 130 6.95 -8.76 -8.54
CA GLN A 130 7.62 -7.88 -7.58
C GLN A 130 7.12 -6.45 -7.75
N ARG A 131 7.15 -5.67 -6.67
CA ARG A 131 6.83 -4.25 -6.68
C ARG A 131 7.97 -3.50 -6.02
N ILE A 132 8.58 -2.57 -6.77
CA ILE A 132 9.73 -1.77 -6.35
C ILE A 132 9.24 -0.35 -6.07
N PRO A 133 9.40 0.20 -4.85
CA PRO A 133 8.97 1.55 -4.53
C PRO A 133 9.89 2.61 -5.14
N PRO A 134 9.36 3.79 -5.50
CA PRO A 134 10.17 4.94 -5.86
C PRO A 134 10.80 5.59 -4.61
N THR A 135 11.91 6.31 -4.82
CA THR A 135 12.42 7.29 -3.86
C THR A 135 11.82 8.65 -4.17
N LEU A 136 11.23 9.30 -3.16
CA LEU A 136 10.59 10.60 -3.28
C LEU A 136 11.16 11.57 -2.25
N PRO A 137 11.65 12.75 -2.64
CA PRO A 137 12.09 13.76 -1.69
C PRO A 137 10.92 14.30 -0.87
N ARG A 138 11.23 14.89 0.28
CA ARG A 138 10.26 15.64 1.08
C ARG A 138 9.69 16.81 0.26
N GLY A 139 8.38 17.02 0.34
CA GLY A 139 7.65 18.02 -0.45
C GLY A 139 7.04 17.47 -1.72
N SER A 140 7.37 16.22 -2.10
CA SER A 140 6.66 15.51 -3.15
C SER A 140 5.28 15.02 -2.68
N HIS A 141 4.48 14.55 -3.63
CA HIS A 141 3.15 14.03 -3.35
C HIS A 141 3.02 12.61 -3.89
N PHE A 142 3.05 11.65 -2.98
CA PHE A 142 2.95 10.24 -3.30
C PHE A 142 1.82 9.96 -4.32
N PHE A 143 2.11 9.14 -5.34
CA PHE A 143 1.32 8.80 -6.52
C PHE A 143 0.94 9.96 -7.48
N LEU A 144 1.30 11.18 -7.19
CA LEU A 144 1.13 12.33 -8.09
C LEU A 144 2.44 12.71 -8.82
N GLU A 145 3.53 12.04 -8.48
CA GLU A 145 4.83 12.22 -9.12
C GLU A 145 5.03 11.24 -10.29
N GLU A 146 5.85 11.64 -11.26
CA GLU A 146 6.36 10.72 -12.26
C GLU A 146 7.41 9.81 -11.63
N ILE A 147 7.34 8.52 -11.92
CA ILE A 147 8.26 7.51 -11.41
C ILE A 147 8.92 6.75 -12.56
N GLU A 148 10.11 6.25 -12.31
CA GLU A 148 10.87 5.45 -13.31
C GLU A 148 10.09 4.19 -13.70
N SER A 149 10.34 3.74 -14.94
CA SER A 149 9.76 2.49 -15.43
C SER A 149 10.16 1.31 -14.55
N GLY A 150 9.18 0.46 -14.23
CA GLY A 150 9.38 -0.68 -13.33
C GLY A 150 9.12 -0.37 -11.85
N MET A 151 9.05 0.90 -11.45
CA MET A 151 8.68 1.29 -10.10
C MET A 151 7.16 1.33 -9.91
N SER A 152 6.72 1.27 -8.65
CA SER A 152 5.31 1.15 -8.31
C SER A 152 4.97 1.80 -6.96
N PHE A 153 3.88 2.56 -6.93
CA PHE A 153 3.29 3.04 -5.68
C PHE A 153 2.52 1.95 -4.89
N PHE A 154 2.52 0.69 -5.34
CA PHE A 154 1.78 -0.40 -4.71
C PHE A 154 2.58 -1.22 -3.70
N SER A 155 3.69 -0.68 -3.19
CA SER A 155 4.52 -1.26 -2.11
C SER A 155 4.30 -0.59 -0.75
N LYS A 156 3.20 0.13 -0.58
CA LYS A 156 2.85 0.94 0.60
C LYS A 156 2.82 0.18 1.94
N GLN A 157 2.64 -1.13 1.89
CA GLN A 157 2.60 -2.02 3.04
C GLN A 157 3.96 -2.14 3.76
N THR A 158 5.06 -1.86 3.04
CA THR A 158 6.42 -2.04 3.56
C THR A 158 6.94 -0.83 4.34
N LEU A 159 6.07 0.13 4.68
CA LEU A 159 6.44 1.38 5.34
C LEU A 159 7.15 1.14 6.69
N VAL A 160 8.35 1.69 6.81
CA VAL A 160 9.02 1.92 8.11
C VAL A 160 9.15 3.43 8.29
N VAL A 161 8.55 3.98 9.34
CA VAL A 161 8.49 5.42 9.59
C VAL A 161 8.75 5.73 11.07
N GLU A 162 9.33 6.89 11.35
CA GLU A 162 9.49 7.35 12.73
C GLU A 162 8.12 7.52 13.38
N ARG A 163 7.91 6.92 14.56
CA ARG A 163 6.62 6.89 15.25
C ARG A 163 6.04 8.29 15.45
N GLU A 164 6.86 9.23 15.91
CA GLU A 164 6.45 10.61 16.18
C GLU A 164 6.01 11.33 14.89
N ILE A 165 6.66 11.08 13.75
CA ILE A 165 6.27 11.63 12.45
C ILE A 165 4.92 11.08 12.02
N PHE A 166 4.70 9.76 12.17
CA PHE A 166 3.41 9.15 11.86
C PHE A 166 2.28 9.70 12.74
N LEU A 167 2.54 9.88 14.04
CA LEU A 167 1.56 10.45 14.97
C LEU A 167 1.30 11.92 14.70
N SER A 168 2.31 12.71 14.30
CA SER A 168 2.18 14.14 14.03
C SER A 168 1.25 14.45 12.85
N ILE A 169 1.16 13.54 11.87
CA ILE A 169 0.20 13.68 10.77
C ILE A 169 -1.21 13.15 11.14
N GLY A 170 -1.43 12.72 12.39
CA GLY A 170 -2.68 12.15 12.87
C GLY A 170 -2.88 10.66 12.54
N GLY A 171 -1.83 9.94 12.09
CA GLY A 171 -1.92 8.53 11.73
C GLY A 171 -2.77 8.25 10.50
N TYR A 172 -3.42 7.10 10.45
CA TYR A 172 -4.42 6.79 9.42
C TYR A 172 -5.74 7.51 9.69
N ASP A 173 -6.40 7.99 8.66
CA ASP A 173 -7.76 8.52 8.75
C ASP A 173 -8.77 7.36 8.87
N GLU A 174 -9.37 7.23 10.05
CA GLU A 174 -10.27 6.11 10.40
C GLU A 174 -11.61 6.16 9.64
N SER A 175 -11.90 7.27 8.97
CA SER A 175 -13.08 7.37 8.11
C SER A 175 -12.93 6.56 6.80
N PHE A 176 -11.70 6.14 6.45
CA PHE A 176 -11.42 5.33 5.27
C PHE A 176 -11.42 3.84 5.60
N THR A 177 -12.17 3.05 4.86
CA THR A 177 -12.16 1.57 4.91
C THR A 177 -11.28 0.96 3.80
N SER A 178 -11.01 1.71 2.74
CA SER A 178 -10.02 1.36 1.71
C SER A 178 -9.24 2.61 1.32
N ARG A 179 -8.13 2.48 0.56
CA ARG A 179 -7.22 3.58 0.21
C ARG A 179 -6.54 4.28 1.40
N VAL A 180 -6.61 3.68 2.58
CA VAL A 180 -6.04 4.22 3.84
C VAL A 180 -4.56 4.62 3.70
N HIS A 181 -3.76 3.77 3.06
CA HIS A 181 -2.34 4.08 2.80
C HIS A 181 -2.18 5.26 1.82
N THR A 182 -2.93 5.27 0.72
CA THR A 182 -2.87 6.36 -0.27
C THR A 182 -3.17 7.72 0.38
N GLU A 183 -4.22 7.76 1.21
CA GLU A 183 -4.61 8.96 1.93
C GLU A 183 -3.51 9.41 2.92
N MET A 184 -2.98 8.47 3.71
CA MET A 184 -1.93 8.73 4.69
C MET A 184 -0.65 9.25 4.00
N PHE A 185 -0.22 8.64 2.89
CA PHE A 185 0.97 9.08 2.17
C PHE A 185 0.85 10.48 1.56
N LEU A 186 -0.35 10.91 1.17
CA LEU A 186 -0.58 12.31 0.73
C LEU A 186 -0.34 13.32 1.86
N ARG A 187 -0.48 12.92 3.13
CA ARG A 187 -0.14 13.77 4.29
C ARG A 187 1.29 13.57 4.76
N LEU A 188 1.87 12.39 4.57
CA LEU A 188 3.22 12.06 5.03
C LEU A 188 4.31 12.64 4.12
N ASN A 189 4.24 12.40 2.82
CA ASN A 189 5.33 12.74 1.89
C ASN A 189 5.64 14.26 1.79
N PRO A 190 4.67 15.18 1.93
CA PRO A 190 4.97 16.62 2.04
C PRO A 190 5.95 16.99 3.15
N ILE A 191 5.98 16.23 4.26
CA ILE A 191 6.82 16.53 5.41
C ILE A 191 7.94 15.50 5.65
N CYS A 192 7.92 14.37 4.95
CA CYS A 192 8.82 13.25 5.14
C CYS A 192 9.29 12.70 3.79
N SER A 193 10.60 12.60 3.60
CA SER A 193 11.16 11.93 2.41
C SER A 193 10.83 10.44 2.46
N ILE A 194 10.62 9.82 1.30
CA ILE A 194 10.41 8.38 1.14
C ILE A 194 11.63 7.79 0.44
N LEU A 195 12.36 6.93 1.12
CA LEU A 195 13.48 6.18 0.55
C LEU A 195 12.97 4.84 0.03
N GLY A 196 13.02 4.62 -1.28
CA GLY A 196 12.69 3.35 -1.91
C GLY A 196 13.87 2.40 -1.93
N LEU A 197 13.70 1.15 -1.47
CA LEU A 197 14.71 0.10 -1.52
C LEU A 197 14.30 -0.97 -2.54
N SER A 198 15.23 -1.39 -3.37
CA SER A 198 15.06 -2.54 -4.28
C SER A 198 15.09 -3.88 -3.56
N THR A 199 15.61 -3.93 -2.32
CA THR A 199 15.62 -5.13 -1.49
C THR A 199 14.21 -5.57 -1.15
N VAL A 200 13.87 -6.82 -1.47
CA VAL A 200 12.59 -7.44 -1.08
C VAL A 200 12.64 -7.76 0.42
N SER A 201 11.66 -7.28 1.16
CA SER A 201 11.56 -7.50 2.61
C SER A 201 10.16 -7.90 3.08
N TYR A 202 9.22 -7.99 2.17
CA TYR A 202 7.80 -8.26 2.45
C TYR A 202 7.25 -9.23 1.42
N ARG A 203 6.47 -10.20 1.86
CA ARG A 203 5.77 -11.17 1.02
C ARG A 203 4.28 -10.97 1.14
N LEU A 204 3.65 -10.56 0.03
CA LEU A 204 2.22 -10.35 -0.08
C LEU A 204 1.56 -11.59 -0.68
N TYR A 205 0.65 -12.21 0.06
CA TYR A 205 -0.09 -13.39 -0.40
C TYR A 205 -1.37 -13.00 -1.14
N ILE A 206 -1.55 -13.54 -2.35
CA ILE A 206 -2.83 -13.45 -3.05
C ILE A 206 -3.70 -14.62 -2.59
N HIS A 207 -4.89 -14.32 -2.08
CA HIS A 207 -5.91 -15.29 -1.74
C HIS A 207 -7.26 -14.93 -2.37
N ASP A 208 -8.13 -15.94 -2.56
CA ASP A 208 -9.45 -15.77 -3.20
C ASP A 208 -10.54 -15.30 -2.21
N GLY A 209 -10.20 -15.18 -0.94
CA GLY A 209 -11.11 -14.72 0.11
C GLY A 209 -11.62 -13.30 -0.10
N PRO A 210 -12.66 -12.89 0.65
CA PRO A 210 -13.22 -11.55 0.56
C PRO A 210 -12.17 -10.50 0.93
N ARG A 211 -12.07 -9.46 0.10
CA ARG A 211 -11.20 -8.30 0.33
C ARG A 211 -12.03 -7.02 0.31
N ILE A 212 -11.87 -6.18 1.31
CA ILE A 212 -12.51 -4.85 1.39
C ILE A 212 -12.20 -4.02 0.14
N SER A 213 -10.98 -4.13 -0.39
CA SER A 213 -10.55 -3.43 -1.61
C SER A 213 -11.27 -3.89 -2.90
N ARG A 214 -11.98 -5.02 -2.87
CA ARG A 214 -12.78 -5.54 -3.99
C ARG A 214 -14.25 -5.16 -3.90
N ASP A 215 -14.73 -4.63 -2.77
CA ASP A 215 -16.11 -4.15 -2.61
C ASP A 215 -16.32 -2.89 -3.47
N PRO A 216 -17.23 -2.92 -4.48
CA PRO A 216 -17.41 -1.80 -5.39
C PRO A 216 -17.95 -0.54 -4.72
N LEU A 217 -18.86 -0.67 -3.75
CA LEU A 217 -19.49 0.45 -3.06
C LEU A 217 -18.48 1.15 -2.14
N LEU A 218 -17.79 0.38 -1.29
CA LEU A 218 -16.75 0.90 -0.41
C LEU A 218 -15.61 1.55 -1.22
N ARG A 219 -15.26 0.96 -2.36
CA ARG A 219 -14.25 1.52 -3.27
C ARG A 219 -14.67 2.89 -3.82
N GLN A 220 -15.92 3.04 -4.24
CA GLN A 220 -16.46 4.31 -4.76
C GLN A 220 -16.52 5.38 -3.67
N VAL A 221 -17.12 5.07 -2.52
CA VAL A 221 -17.24 6.00 -1.38
C VAL A 221 -15.87 6.50 -0.92
N ASN A 222 -14.89 5.63 -0.78
CA ASN A 222 -13.55 6.01 -0.36
C ASN A 222 -12.79 6.80 -1.46
N PHE A 223 -13.08 6.55 -2.73
CA PHE A 223 -12.55 7.35 -3.83
C PHE A 223 -13.08 8.79 -3.78
N GLU A 224 -14.38 8.96 -3.68
CA GLU A 224 -15.02 10.28 -3.59
C GLU A 224 -14.52 11.05 -2.35
N ARG A 225 -14.41 10.37 -1.20
CA ARG A 225 -13.87 10.95 0.03
C ARG A 225 -12.43 11.41 -0.14
N LEU A 226 -11.57 10.59 -0.77
CA LEU A 226 -10.17 10.94 -1.03
C LEU A 226 -10.07 12.18 -1.92
N VAL A 227 -10.82 12.18 -3.02
CA VAL A 227 -10.85 13.30 -3.97
C VAL A 227 -11.39 14.56 -3.30
N TYR A 228 -12.47 14.48 -2.52
CA TYR A 228 -13.01 15.62 -1.80
C TYR A 228 -11.99 16.20 -0.80
N LYS A 229 -11.39 15.34 0.02
CA LYS A 229 -10.42 15.73 1.06
C LYS A 229 -9.17 16.40 0.49
N HIS A 230 -8.66 15.90 -0.64
CA HIS A 230 -7.40 16.36 -1.24
C HIS A 230 -7.63 17.14 -2.56
N LYS A 231 -8.83 17.66 -2.81
CA LYS A 231 -9.21 18.30 -4.08
C LYS A 231 -8.26 19.41 -4.51
N SER A 232 -7.90 20.31 -3.61
CA SER A 232 -7.00 21.43 -3.91
C SER A 232 -5.62 20.96 -4.35
N LEU A 233 -5.06 19.95 -3.69
CA LEU A 233 -3.80 19.34 -4.04
C LEU A 233 -3.89 18.61 -5.40
N LEU A 234 -4.91 17.78 -5.59
CA LEU A 234 -5.11 17.00 -6.82
C LEU A 234 -5.23 17.91 -8.05
N LEU A 235 -5.89 19.06 -7.92
CA LEU A 235 -6.02 20.05 -9.01
C LEU A 235 -4.72 20.76 -9.36
N GLN A 236 -3.72 20.77 -8.47
CA GLN A 236 -2.38 21.29 -8.78
C GLN A 236 -1.56 20.30 -9.65
N HIS A 237 -1.99 19.03 -9.72
CA HIS A 237 -1.37 17.97 -10.52
C HIS A 237 -2.34 17.39 -11.56
N PRO A 238 -2.84 18.20 -12.51
CA PRO A 238 -3.99 17.82 -13.36
C PRO A 238 -3.73 16.58 -14.22
N GLN A 239 -2.50 16.34 -14.66
CA GLN A 239 -2.14 15.17 -15.46
C GLN A 239 -2.17 13.87 -14.63
N ALA A 240 -1.52 13.88 -13.46
CA ALA A 240 -1.53 12.73 -12.55
C ALA A 240 -2.93 12.49 -11.98
N PHE A 241 -3.66 13.55 -11.69
CA PHE A 241 -5.04 13.43 -11.24
C PHE A 241 -5.94 12.84 -12.35
N ALA A 242 -5.81 13.28 -13.59
CA ALA A 242 -6.55 12.70 -14.72
C ALA A 242 -6.21 11.20 -14.91
N GLN A 243 -4.95 10.82 -14.73
CA GLN A 243 -4.57 9.41 -14.74
C GLN A 243 -5.25 8.62 -13.62
N PHE A 244 -5.24 9.13 -12.40
CA PHE A 244 -5.89 8.51 -11.25
C PHE A 244 -7.40 8.34 -11.45
N LEU A 245 -8.05 9.36 -12.03
CA LEU A 245 -9.46 9.31 -12.43
C LEU A 245 -9.70 8.24 -13.51
N TYR A 246 -8.85 8.18 -14.54
CA TYR A 246 -8.93 7.19 -15.59
C TYR A 246 -8.82 5.75 -15.06
N GLU A 247 -7.82 5.48 -14.22
CA GLU A 247 -7.65 4.15 -13.60
C GLU A 247 -8.87 3.77 -12.73
N HIS A 248 -9.42 4.74 -12.01
CA HIS A 248 -10.65 4.53 -11.25
C HIS A 248 -11.84 4.23 -12.16
N ALA A 249 -11.98 4.97 -13.26
CA ALA A 249 -13.06 4.78 -14.24
C ALA A 249 -13.00 3.38 -14.90
N VAL A 250 -11.82 2.94 -15.34
CA VAL A 250 -11.62 1.60 -15.91
C VAL A 250 -12.04 0.53 -14.90
N ARG A 251 -11.55 0.62 -13.67
CA ARG A 251 -11.88 -0.37 -12.64
C ARG A 251 -13.37 -0.35 -12.25
N SER A 252 -13.99 0.83 -12.20
CA SER A 252 -15.42 0.97 -11.92
C SER A 252 -16.26 0.35 -13.05
N PHE A 253 -15.82 0.49 -14.29
CA PHE A 253 -16.47 -0.15 -15.45
C PHE A 253 -16.39 -1.67 -15.36
N GLU A 254 -15.22 -2.24 -15.05
CA GLU A 254 -15.02 -3.69 -14.83
C GLU A 254 -15.92 -4.25 -13.72
N LEU A 255 -16.19 -3.44 -12.69
CA LEU A 255 -17.06 -3.79 -11.58
C LEU A 255 -18.55 -3.51 -11.84
N GLY A 256 -18.93 -3.16 -13.07
CA GLY A 256 -20.31 -2.90 -13.48
C GLY A 256 -20.86 -1.53 -13.08
N GLN A 257 -20.06 -0.66 -12.46
CA GLN A 257 -20.44 0.70 -12.03
C GLN A 257 -20.39 1.70 -13.20
N LYS A 258 -21.16 1.47 -14.28
CA LYS A 258 -21.07 2.20 -15.54
C LYS A 258 -21.26 3.72 -15.40
N ARG A 259 -22.20 4.19 -14.54
CA ARG A 259 -22.45 5.63 -14.32
C ARG A 259 -21.24 6.31 -13.66
N ALA A 260 -20.71 5.72 -12.60
CA ALA A 260 -19.52 6.23 -11.92
C ALA A 260 -18.30 6.25 -12.82
N ALA A 261 -18.11 5.17 -13.61
CA ALA A 261 -17.04 5.07 -14.61
C ALA A 261 -17.11 6.20 -15.63
N LEU A 262 -18.30 6.44 -16.22
CA LEU A 262 -18.49 7.49 -17.22
C LEU A 262 -18.25 8.89 -16.64
N ALA A 263 -18.83 9.20 -15.48
CA ALA A 263 -18.64 10.49 -14.82
C ALA A 263 -17.16 10.77 -14.53
N THR A 264 -16.45 9.77 -14.01
CA THR A 264 -15.03 9.88 -13.68
C THR A 264 -14.16 10.03 -14.93
N LEU A 265 -14.48 9.29 -16.01
CA LEU A 265 -13.79 9.40 -17.29
C LEU A 265 -13.99 10.79 -17.93
N LEU A 266 -15.20 11.32 -17.91
CA LEU A 266 -15.48 12.67 -18.40
C LEU A 266 -14.67 13.72 -17.64
N TRP A 267 -14.54 13.56 -16.33
CA TRP A 267 -13.71 14.46 -15.53
C TRP A 267 -12.23 14.35 -15.88
N ALA A 268 -11.71 13.14 -16.08
CA ALA A 268 -10.34 12.93 -16.54
C ALA A 268 -10.08 13.62 -17.91
N LEU A 269 -11.05 13.51 -18.83
CA LEU A 269 -11.00 14.19 -20.14
C LEU A 269 -11.02 15.72 -20.01
N GLN A 270 -11.74 16.29 -19.06
CA GLN A 270 -11.75 17.73 -18.82
C GLN A 270 -10.40 18.23 -18.27
N LEU A 271 -9.74 17.46 -17.40
CA LEU A 271 -8.46 17.84 -16.79
C LEU A 271 -7.27 17.69 -17.74
N ALA A 272 -7.21 16.59 -18.48
CA ALA A 272 -6.10 16.27 -19.38
C ALA A 272 -6.60 15.54 -20.64
N PRO A 273 -7.25 16.24 -21.59
CA PRO A 273 -7.96 15.63 -22.71
C PRO A 273 -7.05 14.78 -23.59
N LYS A 274 -5.89 15.30 -23.98
CA LYS A 274 -4.94 14.62 -24.87
C LYS A 274 -4.41 13.32 -24.22
N ASN A 275 -3.96 13.39 -22.97
CA ASN A 275 -3.38 12.24 -22.27
C ASN A 275 -4.44 11.17 -21.96
N THR A 276 -5.64 11.57 -21.56
CA THR A 276 -6.74 10.64 -21.30
C THR A 276 -7.18 9.96 -22.58
N LEU A 277 -7.32 10.70 -23.70
CA LEU A 277 -7.71 10.12 -24.99
C LEU A 277 -6.68 9.12 -25.48
N LEU A 278 -5.38 9.42 -25.37
CA LEU A 278 -4.32 8.49 -25.74
C LEU A 278 -4.40 7.18 -24.95
N ARG A 279 -4.70 7.23 -23.65
CA ARG A 279 -4.89 6.03 -22.80
C ARG A 279 -6.13 5.23 -23.20
N VAL A 280 -7.24 5.88 -23.49
CA VAL A 280 -8.48 5.21 -23.99
C VAL A 280 -8.22 4.49 -25.30
N LEU A 281 -7.42 5.08 -26.19
CA LEU A 281 -7.14 4.53 -27.53
C LEU A 281 -5.98 3.50 -27.53
N ALA A 282 -5.13 3.47 -26.52
CA ALA A 282 -3.97 2.58 -26.46
C ALA A 282 -4.30 1.09 -26.66
N PRO A 283 -5.35 0.52 -26.04
CA PRO A 283 -5.73 -0.88 -26.26
C PRO A 283 -6.12 -1.19 -27.71
N TYR A 284 -6.76 -0.23 -28.39
CA TYR A 284 -7.18 -0.39 -29.79
C TYR A 284 -5.98 -0.32 -30.74
N LYS A 285 -5.02 0.60 -30.49
CA LYS A 285 -3.77 0.67 -31.26
C LYS A 285 -2.98 -0.63 -31.18
N ASN A 286 -2.86 -1.22 -30.00
CA ASN A 286 -2.14 -2.48 -29.79
C ASN A 286 -2.84 -3.65 -30.51
N LYS A 287 -4.17 -3.71 -30.51
CA LYS A 287 -4.90 -4.72 -31.29
C LYS A 287 -4.70 -4.57 -32.79
N ILE A 288 -4.75 -3.34 -33.31
CA ILE A 288 -4.54 -3.08 -34.74
C ILE A 288 -3.11 -3.45 -35.15
N LEU A 289 -2.12 -3.13 -34.30
CA LEU A 289 -0.72 -3.47 -34.54
C LEU A 289 -0.50 -4.99 -34.52
N ALA A 290 -1.10 -5.70 -33.57
CA ALA A 290 -1.02 -7.16 -33.48
C ALA A 290 -1.66 -7.84 -34.70
N HIS A 291 -2.81 -7.37 -35.18
CA HIS A 291 -3.43 -7.88 -36.42
C HIS A 291 -2.57 -7.60 -37.65
N LYS A 292 -1.93 -6.42 -37.76
CA LYS A 292 -1.01 -6.12 -38.86
C LYS A 292 0.23 -7.00 -38.82
N VAL A 293 0.82 -7.26 -37.67
CA VAL A 293 1.97 -8.16 -37.52
C VAL A 293 1.59 -9.61 -37.89
N GLN A 294 0.41 -10.09 -37.48
CA GLN A 294 -0.07 -11.41 -37.86
C GLN A 294 -0.35 -11.52 -39.37
N ALA A 295 -0.92 -10.48 -39.97
CA ALA A 295 -1.16 -10.45 -41.43
C ALA A 295 0.16 -10.46 -42.24
N ILE A 296 1.18 -9.70 -41.79
CA ILE A 296 2.51 -9.71 -42.39
C ILE A 296 3.19 -11.07 -42.25
N ALA A 297 3.11 -11.70 -41.07
CA ALA A 297 3.69 -13.02 -40.84
C ALA A 297 3.02 -14.13 -41.66
N GLN A 298 1.73 -14.03 -41.95
CA GLN A 298 1.02 -14.95 -42.82
C GLN A 298 1.42 -14.79 -44.30
N VAL A 299 1.69 -13.57 -44.75
CA VAL A 299 2.16 -13.31 -46.13
C VAL A 299 3.61 -13.78 -46.34
N THR A 300 4.46 -13.67 -45.33
CA THR A 300 5.86 -14.14 -45.39
C THR A 300 6.02 -15.65 -45.27
N ASN A 301 5.04 -16.38 -44.71
CA ASN A 301 5.06 -17.84 -44.66
C ASN A 301 4.41 -18.53 -45.87
N ASN A 302 3.77 -17.79 -46.77
CA ASN A 302 3.13 -18.31 -47.99
C ASN A 302 3.94 -18.05 -49.29
N ASN A 303 5.15 -17.51 -49.18
CA ASN A 303 6.15 -17.38 -50.23
C ASN A 303 7.39 -18.22 -49.86
#